data_b1e350fd5675a35c0d84072340225c47
#
_entry.id   b1e350fd5675a35c0d84072340225c47
#
_cell.length_a   1.000
_cell.length_b   1.000
_cell.length_c   1.000
_cell.angle_alpha   90.00
_cell.angle_beta   90.00
_cell.angle_gamma   90.00
#
_symmetry.space_group_name_H-M   'P 1'
#
loop_
_entity.id
_entity.type
_entity.pdbx_description
1 polymer ?
#
loop_
_entity_poly.entity_id
_entity_poly.type
_entity_poly.pdbx_seq_one_letter_code
_entity_poly.pdbx_strand_id
1 'polypeptide(L)'
;TLELSSAASDVYKRQDRELAIHDPSVMMEYLDERFPHPPLLPVYPVARASSRTLMLRIDREWCPLVDTLILAEKPEKELMKIREELLHEISSIAPTFKENKFFMSDEFTLVDCCFAPILWRLPSIGIKLPLNRHLKPLLDYQNKVFERPGFLDSLSSIERDLKSD
;
A
#
# COMPACT_ATOMS: atom_id res chain seq x y z
N THR A 1 -9.12 19.24 29.17
CA THR A 1 -8.63 17.84 29.07
C THR A 1 -8.95 17.22 27.70
N LEU A 2 -8.92 18.00 26.62
CA LEU A 2 -9.29 17.57 25.26
C LEU A 2 -8.23 17.90 24.19
N GLU A 3 -7.04 18.32 24.58
CA GLU A 3 -6.02 18.79 23.61
C GLU A 3 -4.95 17.76 23.23
N LEU A 4 -4.88 16.61 23.88
CA LEU A 4 -3.89 15.57 23.55
C LEU A 4 -4.34 14.59 22.44
N SER A 5 -5.60 14.68 21.99
CA SER A 5 -6.14 13.86 20.91
C SER A 5 -5.90 14.46 19.51
N SER A 6 -5.52 15.74 19.39
CA SER A 6 -5.51 16.44 18.12
C SER A 6 -4.27 16.18 17.27
N ALA A 7 -3.10 16.00 17.88
CA ALA A 7 -1.83 15.90 17.14
C ALA A 7 -1.68 14.58 16.35
N ALA A 8 -2.19 13.46 16.88
CA ALA A 8 -2.13 12.17 16.17
C ALA A 8 -3.22 12.05 15.08
N SER A 9 -4.36 12.73 15.26
CA SER A 9 -5.44 12.71 14.27
C SER A 9 -5.22 13.69 13.10
N ASP A 10 -4.37 14.71 13.28
CA ASP A 10 -4.06 15.69 12.22
C ASP A 10 -3.19 15.10 11.08
N VAL A 11 -2.43 14.05 11.35
CA VAL A 11 -1.57 13.40 10.33
C VAL A 11 -2.41 12.74 9.23
N TYR A 12 -3.60 12.25 9.57
CA TYR A 12 -4.52 11.57 8.66
C TYR A 12 -5.80 12.37 8.39
N LYS A 13 -5.75 13.69 8.47
CA LYS A 13 -6.90 14.55 8.21
C LYS A 13 -6.78 15.21 6.84
N ARG A 14 -7.84 15.11 6.04
CA ARG A 14 -8.04 15.93 4.85
C ARG A 14 -9.31 16.76 5.04
N GLN A 15 -9.22 18.02 4.70
CA GLN A 15 -10.34 18.95 4.81
C GLN A 15 -10.63 19.56 3.44
N ASP A 16 -11.88 19.45 3.00
CA ASP A 16 -12.42 20.21 1.87
C ASP A 16 -13.61 21.00 2.37
N ARG A 17 -13.46 22.34 2.44
CA ARG A 17 -14.41 23.27 3.05
C ARG A 17 -14.70 22.88 4.51
N GLU A 18 -15.94 22.45 4.80
CA GLU A 18 -16.39 22.03 6.14
C GLU A 18 -16.26 20.51 6.37
N LEU A 19 -16.01 19.74 5.30
CA LEU A 19 -15.84 18.30 5.40
C LEU A 19 -14.42 17.95 5.89
N ALA A 20 -14.31 17.24 6.99
CA ALA A 20 -13.07 16.66 7.48
C ALA A 20 -13.14 15.13 7.39
N ILE A 21 -12.18 14.51 6.68
CA ILE A 21 -12.08 13.07 6.52
C ILE A 21 -10.84 12.60 7.24
N HIS A 22 -10.96 11.54 8.02
CA HIS A 22 -9.89 11.00 8.86
C HIS A 22 -9.44 9.59 8.48
N ASP A 23 -10.26 8.85 7.70
CA ASP A 23 -9.92 7.50 7.24
C ASP A 23 -9.19 7.56 5.89
N PRO A 24 -7.99 6.95 5.75
CA PRO A 24 -7.23 6.98 4.50
C PRO A 24 -7.96 6.36 3.30
N SER A 25 -8.70 5.28 3.50
CA SER A 25 -9.43 4.61 2.42
C SER A 25 -10.55 5.49 1.91
N VAL A 26 -11.29 6.14 2.84
CA VAL A 26 -12.34 7.11 2.50
C VAL A 26 -11.74 8.35 1.81
N MET A 27 -10.55 8.80 2.27
CA MET A 27 -9.86 9.92 1.60
C MET A 27 -9.50 9.60 0.15
N MET A 28 -8.98 8.39 -0.10
CA MET A 28 -8.62 7.95 -1.46
C MET A 28 -9.85 7.89 -2.36
N GLU A 29 -10.95 7.28 -1.90
CA GLU A 29 -12.18 7.22 -2.68
C GLU A 29 -12.78 8.62 -2.91
N TYR A 30 -12.79 9.49 -1.89
CA TYR A 30 -13.24 10.88 -2.03
C TYR A 30 -12.44 11.63 -3.09
N LEU A 31 -11.10 11.46 -3.10
CA LEU A 31 -10.24 12.11 -4.10
C LEU A 31 -10.48 11.57 -5.51
N ASP A 32 -10.69 10.26 -5.66
CA ASP A 32 -11.03 9.63 -6.94
C ASP A 32 -12.37 10.15 -7.49
N GLU A 33 -13.38 10.27 -6.63
CA GLU A 33 -14.69 10.83 -7.01
C GLU A 33 -14.63 12.35 -7.28
N ARG A 34 -13.78 13.08 -6.55
CA ARG A 34 -13.61 14.53 -6.71
C ARG A 34 -12.82 14.89 -7.97
N PHE A 35 -11.88 14.02 -8.38
CA PHE A 35 -11.00 14.19 -9.54
C PHE A 35 -11.02 12.95 -10.45
N PRO A 36 -12.15 12.66 -11.11
CA PRO A 36 -12.41 11.34 -11.71
C PRO A 36 -11.69 11.08 -13.05
N HIS A 37 -10.65 11.82 -13.39
CA HIS A 37 -9.96 11.67 -14.66
C HIS A 37 -8.43 11.64 -14.53
N PRO A 38 -7.79 10.49 -14.77
CA PRO A 38 -8.39 9.17 -14.96
C PRO A 38 -8.95 8.58 -13.66
N PRO A 39 -10.05 7.80 -13.70
CA PRO A 39 -10.58 7.16 -12.51
C PRO A 39 -9.61 6.09 -12.01
N LEU A 40 -9.40 6.00 -10.70
CA LEU A 40 -8.56 5.00 -10.05
C LEU A 40 -9.37 3.82 -9.48
N LEU A 41 -10.69 3.92 -9.47
CA LEU A 41 -11.59 2.79 -9.25
C LEU A 41 -12.33 2.44 -10.52
N PRO A 42 -12.51 1.12 -10.81
CA PRO A 42 -13.27 0.69 -11.97
C PRO A 42 -14.70 1.24 -11.98
N VAL A 43 -15.20 1.57 -13.16
CA VAL A 43 -16.57 2.08 -13.33
C VAL A 43 -17.60 0.98 -13.10
N TYR A 44 -17.30 -0.26 -13.52
CA TYR A 44 -18.22 -1.39 -13.38
C TYR A 44 -18.35 -1.86 -11.94
N PRO A 45 -19.58 -2.06 -11.42
CA PRO A 45 -19.83 -2.38 -10.02
C PRO A 45 -19.10 -3.63 -9.52
N VAL A 46 -19.03 -4.68 -10.32
CA VAL A 46 -18.35 -5.93 -9.94
C VAL A 46 -16.85 -5.72 -9.77
N ALA A 47 -16.20 -5.09 -10.75
CA ALA A 47 -14.78 -4.79 -10.69
C ALA A 47 -14.45 -3.82 -9.55
N ARG A 48 -15.31 -2.80 -9.33
CA ARG A 48 -15.20 -1.86 -8.20
C ARG A 48 -15.30 -2.57 -6.86
N ALA A 49 -16.25 -3.49 -6.70
CA ALA A 49 -16.40 -4.28 -5.49
C ALA A 49 -15.16 -5.18 -5.24
N SER A 50 -14.61 -5.80 -6.28
CA SER A 50 -13.38 -6.58 -6.20
C SER A 50 -12.20 -5.72 -5.77
N SER A 51 -12.03 -4.52 -6.32
CA SER A 51 -10.98 -3.58 -5.91
C SER A 51 -11.11 -3.20 -4.43
N ARG A 52 -12.32 -2.87 -3.96
CA ARG A 52 -12.57 -2.56 -2.54
C ARG A 52 -12.28 -3.74 -1.62
N THR A 53 -12.61 -4.96 -2.03
CA THR A 53 -12.29 -6.18 -1.26
C THR A 53 -10.78 -6.36 -1.12
N LEU A 54 -10.02 -6.11 -2.20
CA LEU A 54 -8.56 -6.17 -2.15
C LEU A 54 -7.96 -5.07 -1.26
N MET A 55 -8.44 -3.83 -1.39
CA MET A 55 -8.01 -2.74 -0.50
C MET A 55 -8.26 -3.07 0.97
N LEU A 56 -9.44 -3.61 1.28
CA LEU A 56 -9.81 -4.04 2.63
C LEU A 56 -8.92 -5.18 3.15
N ARG A 57 -8.56 -6.13 2.27
CA ARG A 57 -7.62 -7.21 2.61
C ARG A 57 -6.24 -6.65 2.93
N ILE A 58 -5.70 -5.77 2.10
CA ILE A 58 -4.41 -5.10 2.34
C ILE A 58 -4.42 -4.39 3.69
N ASP A 59 -5.46 -3.60 3.95
CA ASP A 59 -5.59 -2.81 5.17
C ASP A 59 -5.68 -3.70 6.43
N ARG A 60 -6.46 -4.77 6.39
CA ARG A 60 -6.73 -5.60 7.57
C ARG A 60 -5.73 -6.74 7.80
N GLU A 61 -5.12 -7.26 6.75
CA GLU A 61 -4.24 -8.43 6.85
C GLU A 61 -2.76 -8.05 6.78
N TRP A 62 -2.38 -7.15 5.86
CA TRP A 62 -0.96 -6.84 5.62
C TRP A 62 -0.47 -5.60 6.35
N CYS A 63 -1.25 -4.52 6.39
CA CYS A 63 -0.84 -3.32 7.10
C CYS A 63 -0.51 -3.56 8.58
N PRO A 64 -1.28 -4.34 9.37
CA PRO A 64 -0.94 -4.63 10.75
C PRO A 64 0.37 -5.40 10.93
N LEU A 65 0.71 -6.29 9.97
CA LEU A 65 2.01 -7.00 9.97
C LEU A 65 3.16 -6.01 9.74
N VAL A 66 2.99 -5.11 8.76
CA VAL A 66 3.98 -4.05 8.48
C VAL A 66 4.16 -3.13 9.69
N ASP A 67 3.06 -2.66 10.28
CA ASP A 67 3.10 -1.79 11.46
C ASP A 67 3.81 -2.47 12.65
N THR A 68 3.52 -3.74 12.88
CA THR A 68 4.20 -4.53 13.93
C THR A 68 5.71 -4.63 13.67
N LEU A 69 6.12 -4.77 12.41
CA LEU A 69 7.54 -4.85 12.05
C LEU A 69 8.23 -3.48 12.12
N ILE A 70 7.52 -2.39 11.82
CA ILE A 70 8.05 -1.02 11.95
C ILE A 70 8.26 -0.65 13.43
N LEU A 71 7.28 -0.95 14.29
CA LEU A 71 7.37 -0.67 15.72
C LEU A 71 8.44 -1.49 16.42
N ALA A 72 8.69 -2.71 15.94
CA ALA A 72 9.71 -3.65 16.43
C ALA A 72 9.65 -3.90 17.95
N GLU A 73 8.47 -3.79 18.58
CA GLU A 73 8.28 -3.93 20.02
C GLU A 73 8.24 -5.39 20.49
N LYS A 74 8.20 -6.35 19.55
CA LYS A 74 8.15 -7.78 19.84
C LYS A 74 9.55 -8.41 19.87
N PRO A 75 9.70 -9.58 20.55
CA PRO A 75 10.93 -10.35 20.50
C PRO A 75 11.31 -10.73 19.07
N GLU A 76 12.60 -10.73 18.71
CA GLU A 76 13.09 -10.98 17.37
C GLU A 76 12.55 -12.30 16.77
N LYS A 77 12.41 -13.34 17.59
CA LYS A 77 11.82 -14.62 17.15
C LYS A 77 10.38 -14.49 16.63
N GLU A 78 9.59 -13.56 17.19
CA GLU A 78 8.23 -13.27 16.75
C GLU A 78 8.26 -12.39 15.49
N LEU A 79 9.14 -11.39 15.46
CA LEU A 79 9.31 -10.54 14.28
C LEU A 79 9.76 -11.35 13.07
N MET A 80 10.64 -12.35 13.24
CA MET A 80 11.02 -13.27 12.16
C MET A 80 9.81 -14.01 11.59
N LYS A 81 8.93 -14.55 12.42
CA LYS A 81 7.72 -15.24 11.94
C LYS A 81 6.78 -14.30 11.16
N ILE A 82 6.63 -13.07 11.63
CA ILE A 82 5.81 -12.07 10.96
C ILE A 82 6.41 -11.70 9.59
N ARG A 83 7.75 -11.58 9.49
CA ARG A 83 8.44 -11.38 8.20
C ARG A 83 8.21 -12.55 7.23
N GLU A 84 8.30 -13.78 7.72
CA GLU A 84 8.04 -14.98 6.92
C GLU A 84 6.58 -15.04 6.44
N GLU A 85 5.63 -14.73 7.32
CA GLU A 85 4.21 -14.66 7.00
C GLU A 85 3.93 -13.63 5.92
N LEU A 86 4.38 -12.38 6.10
CA LEU A 86 4.19 -11.30 5.14
C LEU A 86 4.86 -11.61 3.79
N LEU A 87 6.08 -12.16 3.82
CA LEU A 87 6.78 -12.60 2.60
C LEU A 87 6.01 -13.70 1.88
N HIS A 88 5.45 -14.66 2.61
CA HIS A 88 4.63 -15.75 2.05
C HIS A 88 3.37 -15.18 1.38
N GLU A 89 2.62 -14.32 2.07
CA GLU A 89 1.40 -13.68 1.56
C GLU A 89 1.69 -12.88 0.26
N ILE A 90 2.70 -12.01 0.29
CA ILE A 90 3.10 -11.21 -0.88
C ILE A 90 3.59 -12.11 -2.02
N SER A 91 4.33 -13.19 -1.72
CA SER A 91 4.80 -14.12 -2.74
C SER A 91 3.67 -14.90 -3.38
N SER A 92 2.61 -15.21 -2.64
CA SER A 92 1.45 -15.98 -3.11
C SER A 92 0.68 -15.27 -4.22
N ILE A 93 0.69 -13.94 -4.21
CA ILE A 93 -0.01 -13.13 -5.23
C ILE A 93 0.83 -12.84 -6.48
N ALA A 94 2.12 -13.21 -6.50
CA ALA A 94 3.01 -12.94 -7.64
C ALA A 94 2.47 -13.45 -9.00
N PRO A 95 1.77 -14.59 -9.10
CA PRO A 95 1.18 -15.06 -10.37
C PRO A 95 0.16 -14.09 -10.98
N THR A 96 -0.53 -13.29 -10.15
CA THR A 96 -1.52 -12.30 -10.59
C THR A 96 -0.93 -11.28 -11.57
N PHE A 97 0.35 -10.93 -11.38
CA PHE A 97 1.06 -9.95 -12.21
C PHE A 97 1.61 -10.52 -13.53
N LYS A 98 1.36 -11.80 -13.84
CA LYS A 98 1.67 -12.37 -15.16
C LYS A 98 0.67 -11.94 -16.22
N GLU A 99 -0.59 -11.82 -15.83
CA GLU A 99 -1.72 -11.57 -16.74
C GLU A 99 -2.11 -10.09 -16.76
N ASN A 100 -1.75 -9.34 -15.70
CA ASN A 100 -2.16 -7.95 -15.54
C ASN A 100 -0.93 -7.04 -15.40
N LYS A 101 -1.04 -5.83 -15.92
CA LYS A 101 0.03 -4.81 -15.79
C LYS A 101 0.15 -4.23 -14.40
N PHE A 102 -0.98 -4.20 -13.66
CA PHE A 102 -1.14 -3.69 -12.31
C PHE A 102 -1.87 -4.72 -11.44
N PHE A 103 -2.19 -4.40 -10.20
CA PHE A 103 -2.80 -5.36 -9.29
C PHE A 103 -4.22 -5.72 -9.74
N MET A 104 -4.37 -6.90 -10.36
CA MET A 104 -5.60 -7.43 -10.95
C MET A 104 -6.28 -6.50 -11.98
N SER A 105 -5.49 -5.68 -12.66
CA SER A 105 -5.96 -4.72 -13.65
C SER A 105 -4.89 -4.41 -14.69
N ASP A 106 -5.31 -4.04 -15.89
CA ASP A 106 -4.42 -3.46 -16.91
C ASP A 106 -4.17 -1.96 -16.69
N GLU A 107 -4.94 -1.33 -15.82
CA GLU A 107 -4.82 0.07 -15.44
C GLU A 107 -4.42 0.21 -13.98
N PHE A 108 -3.69 1.29 -13.66
CA PHE A 108 -3.33 1.64 -12.30
C PHE A 108 -4.58 2.05 -11.51
N THR A 109 -4.74 1.48 -10.30
CA THR A 109 -5.95 1.66 -9.48
C THR A 109 -5.60 2.06 -8.04
N LEU A 110 -6.63 2.32 -7.21
CA LEU A 110 -6.45 2.55 -5.77
C LEU A 110 -5.87 1.33 -5.04
N VAL A 111 -6.04 0.11 -5.58
CA VAL A 111 -5.39 -1.09 -5.03
C VAL A 111 -3.88 -0.96 -5.09
N ASP A 112 -3.35 -0.44 -6.20
CA ASP A 112 -1.91 -0.19 -6.35
C ASP A 112 -1.43 0.91 -5.39
N CYS A 113 -2.26 1.93 -5.15
CA CYS A 113 -1.96 2.97 -4.16
C CYS A 113 -1.84 2.40 -2.73
N CYS A 114 -2.64 1.36 -2.39
CA CYS A 114 -2.54 0.67 -1.10
C CYS A 114 -1.34 -0.27 -1.03
N PHE A 115 -1.02 -0.97 -2.12
CA PHE A 115 -0.01 -2.01 -2.12
C PHE A 115 1.43 -1.47 -2.31
N ALA A 116 1.62 -0.45 -3.12
CA ALA A 116 2.95 0.11 -3.40
C ALA A 116 3.71 0.57 -2.14
N PRO A 117 3.10 1.25 -1.15
CA PRO A 117 3.77 1.63 0.08
C PRO A 117 4.28 0.43 0.90
N ILE A 118 3.56 -0.68 0.88
CA ILE A 118 4.01 -1.92 1.53
C ILE A 118 5.28 -2.43 0.87
N LEU A 119 5.25 -2.59 -0.46
CA LEU A 119 6.42 -3.05 -1.22
C LEU A 119 7.64 -2.13 -1.05
N TRP A 120 7.41 -0.82 -0.94
CA TRP A 120 8.46 0.16 -0.72
C TRP A 120 9.16 -0.02 0.61
N ARG A 121 8.40 -0.38 1.65
CA ARG A 121 8.90 -0.55 3.03
C ARG A 121 9.50 -1.91 3.31
N LEU A 122 9.32 -2.92 2.46
CA LEU A 122 9.83 -4.29 2.71
C LEU A 122 11.32 -4.33 3.08
N PRO A 123 12.24 -3.64 2.37
CA PRO A 123 13.65 -3.65 2.73
C PRO A 123 13.92 -3.09 4.13
N SER A 124 13.27 -1.99 4.50
CA SER A 124 13.48 -1.33 5.81
C SER A 124 13.00 -2.16 7.01
N ILE A 125 12.03 -3.06 6.79
CA ILE A 125 11.55 -4.01 7.80
C ILE A 125 12.24 -5.38 7.73
N GLY A 126 13.33 -5.48 6.95
CA GLY A 126 14.16 -6.68 6.86
C GLY A 126 13.64 -7.76 5.91
N ILE A 127 12.72 -7.44 5.00
CA ILE A 127 12.19 -8.37 4.00
C ILE A 127 12.80 -8.06 2.63
N LYS A 128 13.49 -9.05 2.04
CA LYS A 128 13.98 -8.96 0.67
C LYS A 128 13.25 -9.98 -0.20
N LEU A 129 12.63 -9.51 -1.28
CA LEU A 129 11.98 -10.38 -2.25
C LEU A 129 13.05 -11.19 -3.00
N PRO A 130 12.96 -12.53 -3.03
CA PRO A 130 13.92 -13.36 -3.74
C PRO A 130 13.90 -13.10 -5.26
N LEU A 131 15.07 -12.97 -5.86
CA LEU A 131 15.25 -12.86 -7.30
C LEU A 131 15.11 -14.22 -7.96
N ASN A 132 13.89 -14.69 -8.15
CA ASN A 132 13.60 -15.96 -8.78
C ASN A 132 12.50 -15.85 -9.85
N ARG A 133 12.35 -16.89 -10.67
CA ARG A 133 11.39 -16.93 -11.76
C ARG A 133 9.93 -16.76 -11.30
N HIS A 134 9.61 -17.22 -10.09
CA HIS A 134 8.26 -17.16 -9.55
C HIS A 134 7.86 -15.71 -9.19
N LEU A 135 8.78 -14.97 -8.56
CA LEU A 135 8.56 -13.59 -8.13
C LEU A 135 8.86 -12.55 -9.20
N LYS A 136 9.47 -12.95 -10.35
CA LYS A 136 9.80 -12.01 -11.41
C LYS A 136 8.61 -11.10 -11.83
N PRO A 137 7.37 -11.59 -12.03
CA PRO A 137 6.24 -10.73 -12.39
C PRO A 137 5.93 -9.65 -11.34
N LEU A 138 6.03 -10.01 -10.05
CA LEU A 138 5.86 -9.07 -8.95
C LEU A 138 6.98 -8.01 -8.92
N LEU A 139 8.22 -8.42 -9.17
CA LEU A 139 9.37 -7.50 -9.24
C LEU A 139 9.26 -6.55 -10.44
N ASP A 140 8.83 -7.04 -11.58
CA ASP A 140 8.58 -6.22 -12.77
C ASP A 140 7.45 -5.20 -12.51
N TYR A 141 6.38 -5.61 -11.82
CA TYR A 141 5.31 -4.73 -11.35
C TYR A 141 5.84 -3.68 -10.37
N GLN A 142 6.58 -4.09 -9.35
CA GLN A 142 7.19 -3.21 -8.35
C GLN A 142 8.00 -2.09 -9.01
N ASN A 143 8.88 -2.44 -9.95
CA ASN A 143 9.68 -1.46 -10.68
C ASN A 143 8.80 -0.47 -11.44
N LYS A 144 7.80 -0.98 -12.17
CA LYS A 144 6.86 -0.16 -12.93
C LYS A 144 6.10 0.85 -12.04
N VAL A 145 5.66 0.44 -10.86
CA VAL A 145 4.94 1.32 -9.93
C VAL A 145 5.89 2.35 -9.32
N PHE A 146 7.10 1.95 -8.95
CA PHE A 146 8.09 2.83 -8.33
C PHE A 146 8.67 3.89 -9.30
N GLU A 147 8.63 3.63 -10.60
CA GLU A 147 9.04 4.60 -11.63
C GLU A 147 7.95 5.64 -11.95
N ARG A 148 6.71 5.47 -11.43
CA ARG A 148 5.64 6.44 -11.69
C ARG A 148 5.95 7.78 -11.02
N PRO A 149 5.83 8.91 -11.75
CA PRO A 149 6.06 10.24 -11.18
C PRO A 149 5.21 10.50 -9.93
N GLY A 150 3.90 10.17 -9.97
CA GLY A 150 3.02 10.38 -8.82
C GLY A 150 3.41 9.55 -7.59
N PHE A 151 4.01 8.36 -7.76
CA PHE A 151 4.55 7.59 -6.64
C PHE A 151 5.80 8.29 -6.07
N LEU A 152 6.75 8.69 -6.91
CA LEU A 152 7.97 9.37 -6.49
C LEU A 152 7.67 10.71 -5.81
N ASP A 153 6.69 11.44 -6.31
CA ASP A 153 6.27 12.73 -5.74
C ASP A 153 5.55 12.56 -4.39
N SER A 154 4.92 11.41 -4.15
CA SER A 154 4.25 11.10 -2.89
C SER A 154 5.20 10.78 -1.74
N LEU A 155 6.45 10.39 -2.03
CA LEU A 155 7.42 10.01 -1.02
C LEU A 155 7.89 11.21 -0.20
N SER A 156 7.79 11.10 1.13
CA SER A 156 8.45 12.02 2.05
C SER A 156 9.97 11.91 1.98
N SER A 157 10.71 12.87 2.56
CA SER A 157 12.17 12.78 2.67
C SER A 157 12.63 11.50 3.36
N ILE A 158 11.96 11.14 4.45
CA ILE A 158 12.25 9.92 5.22
C ILE A 158 12.05 8.66 4.36
N GLU A 159 10.97 8.60 3.59
CA GLU A 159 10.68 7.44 2.74
C GLU A 159 11.63 7.31 1.55
N ARG A 160 12.17 8.42 1.06
CA ARG A 160 13.23 8.38 0.02
C ARG A 160 14.53 7.81 0.56
N ASP A 161 14.87 8.11 1.81
CA ASP A 161 16.08 7.63 2.47
C ASP A 161 16.03 6.11 2.76
N LEU A 162 14.82 5.52 2.92
CA LEU A 162 14.65 4.07 3.12
C LEU A 162 15.22 3.20 1.96
N LYS A 163 15.46 3.76 0.79
CA LYS A 163 16.01 3.05 -0.37
C LYS A 163 17.52 3.23 -0.52
N SER A 164 18.15 4.04 0.32
CA SER A 164 19.57 4.40 0.19
C SER A 164 20.52 3.40 0.87
N ASP A 165 20.00 2.37 1.54
CA ASP A 165 20.70 1.26 2.18
C ASP A 165 20.44 -0.07 1.43
#